data_435dfccb7b3c5ee69bae0b2060e6e423
#
_entry.id   435dfccb7b3c5ee69bae0b2060e6e423
#
_cell.length_a   1.000
_cell.length_b   1.000
_cell.length_c   1.000
_cell.angle_alpha   90.00
_cell.angle_beta   90.00
_cell.angle_gamma   90.00
#
_symmetry.space_group_name_H-M   'P 1'
#
loop_
_entity.id
_entity.type
_entity.pdbx_description
1 polymer ?
#
loop_
_entity_poly.entity_id
_entity_poly.type
_entity_poly.pdbx_seq_one_letter_code
_entity_poly.pdbx_strand_id
1 'polypeptide(L)'
;MSYVIDFAGVVTLPVVESSKAFPVGRIYCVGRNYAEHAREMGHDPDREPPFFFMKPADAIVQNGATIPYPQMTKDVHHEIEMIVAIGKGGANIPVEKALDHVYGYGVGLDMTRRDLQGEAKKMGRPWEMGKAFDNSAPCTALKTVAMVGHPAKGAIWL
;
A
#
# COMPACT_ATOMS: atom_id res chain seq x y z
N MET A 1 24.97 -12.54 13.34
CA MET A 1 24.28 -11.90 14.48
C MET A 1 23.23 -12.89 14.94
N SER A 2 23.14 -13.20 16.23
CA SER A 2 22.11 -14.10 16.79
C SER A 2 21.00 -13.26 17.45
N TYR A 3 19.77 -13.73 17.35
CA TYR A 3 18.58 -13.08 17.94
C TYR A 3 18.05 -13.91 19.09
N VAL A 4 17.37 -13.29 20.04
CA VAL A 4 16.75 -13.98 21.18
C VAL A 4 15.46 -14.71 20.80
N ILE A 5 14.89 -14.35 19.64
CA ILE A 5 13.76 -15.03 18.98
C ILE A 5 14.10 -15.19 17.51
N ASP A 6 13.44 -16.12 16.84
CA ASP A 6 13.65 -16.33 15.41
C ASP A 6 13.26 -15.06 14.61
N PHE A 7 14.17 -14.62 13.74
CA PHE A 7 13.96 -13.50 12.87
C PHE A 7 13.49 -13.97 11.50
N ALA A 8 12.31 -13.53 11.08
CA ALA A 8 11.70 -13.92 9.81
C ALA A 8 12.43 -13.34 8.55
N GLY A 9 13.44 -12.51 8.76
CA GLY A 9 14.17 -11.87 7.66
C GLY A 9 13.53 -10.57 7.20
N VAL A 10 14.03 -10.05 6.08
CA VAL A 10 13.48 -8.84 5.45
C VAL A 10 12.30 -9.24 4.57
N VAL A 11 11.19 -8.57 4.75
CA VAL A 11 10.03 -8.73 3.86
C VAL A 11 10.39 -8.26 2.46
N THR A 12 10.03 -9.04 1.45
CA THR A 12 10.38 -8.74 0.06
C THR A 12 9.20 -8.95 -0.88
N LEU A 13 9.20 -8.25 -2.01
CA LEU A 13 8.32 -8.50 -3.14
C LEU A 13 9.11 -9.08 -4.31
N PRO A 14 8.58 -10.09 -5.02
CA PRO A 14 9.18 -10.56 -6.26
C PRO A 14 9.22 -9.44 -7.30
N VAL A 15 10.19 -9.51 -8.18
CA VAL A 15 10.30 -8.63 -9.35
C VAL A 15 10.17 -9.48 -10.60
N VAL A 16 9.28 -9.09 -11.51
CA VAL A 16 9.03 -9.82 -12.76
C VAL A 16 10.32 -9.92 -13.57
N GLU A 17 10.61 -11.09 -14.13
CA GLU A 17 11.82 -11.38 -14.91
C GLU A 17 13.14 -11.12 -14.17
N SER A 18 13.15 -11.22 -12.85
CA SER A 18 14.34 -11.02 -12.02
C SER A 18 14.50 -12.14 -11.00
N SER A 19 15.73 -12.59 -10.78
CA SER A 19 16.07 -13.46 -9.64
C SER A 19 16.26 -12.68 -8.33
N LYS A 20 16.23 -11.34 -8.38
CA LYS A 20 16.35 -10.47 -7.21
C LYS A 20 14.97 -10.05 -6.73
N ALA A 21 14.81 -9.92 -5.41
CA ALA A 21 13.60 -9.42 -4.79
C ALA A 21 13.77 -7.97 -4.33
N PHE A 22 12.67 -7.24 -4.28
CA PHE A 22 12.64 -5.86 -3.77
C PHE A 22 12.42 -5.88 -2.25
N PRO A 23 13.35 -5.33 -1.44
CA PRO A 23 13.20 -5.28 0.01
C PRO A 23 12.19 -4.20 0.42
N VAL A 24 11.24 -4.56 1.27
CA VAL A 24 10.22 -3.64 1.75
C VAL A 24 10.57 -3.14 3.14
N GLY A 25 10.71 -1.83 3.28
CA GLY A 25 10.95 -1.18 4.57
C GLY A 25 9.67 -0.64 5.20
N ARG A 26 8.93 0.16 4.47
CA ARG A 26 7.70 0.81 4.92
C ARG A 26 6.66 0.83 3.82
N ILE A 27 5.39 0.79 4.22
CA ILE A 27 4.26 0.96 3.32
C ILE A 27 3.51 2.21 3.76
N TYR A 28 3.50 3.21 2.89
CA TYR A 28 2.66 4.39 3.04
C TYR A 28 1.47 4.27 2.11
N CYS A 29 0.28 4.41 2.66
CA CYS A 29 -0.96 4.46 1.90
C CYS A 29 -1.42 5.90 1.80
N VAL A 30 -1.87 6.31 0.61
CA VAL A 30 -2.33 7.67 0.36
C VAL A 30 -3.85 7.67 0.45
N GLY A 31 -4.38 8.30 1.49
CA GLY A 31 -5.83 8.43 1.66
C GLY A 31 -6.43 9.44 0.68
N ARG A 32 -7.59 9.10 0.09
CA ARG A 32 -8.33 9.98 -0.83
C ARG A 32 -7.56 10.40 -2.09
N ASN A 33 -6.67 9.52 -2.57
CA ASN A 33 -5.85 9.82 -3.73
C ASN A 33 -6.63 9.82 -5.05
N TYR A 34 -7.73 9.07 -5.14
CA TYR A 34 -8.59 9.06 -6.33
C TYR A 34 -9.64 10.16 -6.23
N ALA A 35 -9.58 11.14 -7.15
CA ALA A 35 -10.42 12.33 -7.11
C ALA A 35 -11.93 12.03 -7.13
N GLU A 36 -12.36 11.03 -7.89
CA GLU A 36 -13.76 10.60 -7.92
C GLU A 36 -14.21 10.05 -6.56
N HIS A 37 -13.41 9.17 -5.97
CA HIS A 37 -13.70 8.62 -4.65
C HIS A 37 -13.71 9.71 -3.55
N ALA A 38 -12.83 10.71 -3.65
CA ALA A 38 -12.85 11.85 -2.73
C ALA A 38 -14.17 12.63 -2.83
N ARG A 39 -14.68 12.86 -4.06
CA ARG A 39 -15.96 13.55 -4.29
C ARG A 39 -17.17 12.75 -3.78
N GLU A 40 -17.18 11.43 -4.00
CA GLU A 40 -18.23 10.53 -3.47
C GLU A 40 -18.31 10.58 -1.94
N MET A 41 -17.17 10.77 -1.28
CA MET A 41 -17.06 10.90 0.18
C MET A 41 -17.34 12.33 0.69
N GLY A 42 -17.73 13.27 -0.19
CA GLY A 42 -18.04 14.65 0.17
C GLY A 42 -16.83 15.54 0.40
N HIS A 43 -15.66 15.15 -0.12
CA HIS A 43 -14.41 15.91 -0.03
C HIS A 43 -14.06 16.58 -1.36
N ASP A 44 -13.32 17.69 -1.27
CA ASP A 44 -12.80 18.39 -2.44
C ASP A 44 -11.33 17.98 -2.68
N PRO A 45 -11.05 17.13 -3.70
CA PRO A 45 -9.69 16.65 -3.95
C PRO A 45 -8.73 17.77 -4.36
N ASP A 46 -9.25 18.94 -4.79
CA ASP A 46 -8.44 20.06 -5.24
C ASP A 46 -8.07 21.02 -4.09
N ARG A 47 -8.70 20.87 -2.92
CA ARG A 47 -8.52 21.73 -1.75
C ARG A 47 -7.89 21.03 -0.54
N GLU A 48 -8.06 19.74 -0.41
CA GLU A 48 -7.53 19.00 0.72
C GLU A 48 -6.19 18.36 0.36
N PRO A 49 -5.12 18.59 1.14
CA PRO A 49 -3.86 17.91 0.91
C PRO A 49 -4.04 16.39 1.13
N PRO A 50 -3.27 15.55 0.43
CA PRO A 50 -3.27 14.12 0.68
C PRO A 50 -2.84 13.84 2.14
N PHE A 51 -3.48 12.86 2.77
CA PHE A 51 -3.01 12.37 4.06
C PHE A 51 -2.51 10.94 3.92
N PHE A 52 -1.65 10.55 4.87
CA PHE A 52 -1.00 9.26 4.82
C PHE A 52 -1.36 8.44 6.06
N PHE A 53 -1.50 7.15 5.87
CA PHE A 53 -1.49 6.14 6.93
C PHE A 53 -0.53 5.03 6.53
N MET A 54 -0.26 4.10 7.42
CA MET A 54 0.73 3.07 7.17
C MET A 54 0.14 1.68 7.33
N LYS A 55 0.74 0.74 6.58
CA LYS A 55 0.68 -0.68 6.88
C LYS A 55 2.08 -1.16 7.27
N PRO A 56 2.21 -2.11 8.21
CA PRO A 56 3.52 -2.70 8.51
C PRO A 56 4.00 -3.54 7.31
N ALA A 57 5.30 -3.64 7.12
CA ALA A 57 5.86 -4.38 6.00
C ALA A 57 5.49 -5.88 6.04
N ASP A 58 5.40 -6.44 7.25
CA ASP A 58 5.01 -7.84 7.49
C ASP A 58 3.51 -8.14 7.27
N ALA A 59 2.69 -7.10 7.03
CA ALA A 59 1.33 -7.30 6.55
C ALA A 59 1.25 -7.74 5.08
N ILE A 60 2.38 -7.73 4.36
CA ILE A 60 2.42 -8.16 2.95
C ILE A 60 2.10 -9.64 2.82
N VAL A 61 1.22 -9.94 1.87
CA VAL A 61 0.94 -11.29 1.38
C VAL A 61 1.23 -11.32 -0.12
N GLN A 62 2.03 -12.28 -0.55
CA GLN A 62 2.33 -12.40 -1.97
C GLN A 62 1.13 -12.95 -2.75
N ASN A 63 1.05 -12.56 -4.02
CA ASN A 63 -0.04 -12.93 -4.91
C ASN A 63 -0.29 -14.46 -4.95
N GLY A 64 -1.56 -14.81 -4.91
CA GLY A 64 -2.02 -16.22 -4.93
C GLY A 64 -2.09 -16.91 -3.58
N ALA A 65 -1.65 -16.28 -2.49
CA ALA A 65 -1.83 -16.84 -1.16
C ALA A 65 -3.27 -16.65 -0.64
N THR A 66 -3.74 -17.61 0.12
CA THR A 66 -5.01 -17.50 0.83
C THR A 66 -4.79 -16.79 2.15
N ILE A 67 -5.57 -15.77 2.42
CA ILE A 67 -5.56 -15.05 3.69
C ILE A 67 -6.79 -15.46 4.53
N PRO A 68 -6.64 -15.63 5.85
CA PRO A 68 -7.78 -15.87 6.72
C PRO A 68 -8.63 -14.61 6.81
N TYR A 69 -9.95 -14.79 6.97
CA TYR A 69 -10.81 -13.65 7.29
C TYR A 69 -10.37 -13.03 8.62
N PRO A 70 -10.09 -11.72 8.68
CA PRO A 70 -9.55 -11.09 9.87
C PRO A 70 -10.54 -11.15 11.04
N GLN A 71 -10.00 -11.36 12.23
CA GLN A 71 -10.79 -11.37 13.45
C GLN A 71 -11.26 -9.98 13.86
N MET A 72 -12.24 -9.91 14.79
CA MET A 72 -12.76 -8.67 15.39
C MET A 72 -13.40 -7.70 14.39
N THR A 73 -13.88 -8.19 13.27
CA THR A 73 -14.62 -7.40 12.28
C THR A 73 -15.72 -8.24 11.64
N LYS A 74 -16.77 -7.58 11.18
CA LYS A 74 -17.84 -8.18 10.39
C LYS A 74 -17.95 -7.53 9.01
N ASP A 75 -17.07 -6.58 8.71
CA ASP A 75 -17.13 -5.78 7.49
C ASP A 75 -15.72 -5.56 6.95
N VAL A 76 -15.28 -6.46 6.04
CA VAL A 76 -13.98 -6.40 5.38
C VAL A 76 -14.16 -5.94 3.94
N HIS A 77 -13.49 -4.85 3.61
CA HIS A 77 -13.38 -4.38 2.25
C HIS A 77 -12.00 -4.67 1.66
N HIS A 78 -11.97 -4.89 0.37
CA HIS A 78 -10.77 -4.95 -0.45
C HIS A 78 -10.74 -3.68 -1.31
N GLU A 79 -9.69 -2.89 -1.17
CA GLU A 79 -9.49 -1.67 -1.95
C GLU A 79 -8.33 -1.94 -2.92
N ILE A 80 -8.62 -1.99 -4.22
CA ILE A 80 -7.57 -2.22 -5.22
C ILE A 80 -6.77 -0.95 -5.44
N GLU A 81 -5.43 -1.07 -5.35
CA GLU A 81 -4.51 0.07 -5.37
C GLU A 81 -3.31 -0.18 -6.28
N MET A 82 -2.81 0.90 -6.87
CA MET A 82 -1.53 0.87 -7.53
C MET A 82 -0.39 0.98 -6.51
N ILE A 83 0.50 -0.01 -6.52
CA ILE A 83 1.72 0.03 -5.72
C ILE A 83 2.79 0.80 -6.48
N VAL A 84 3.45 1.73 -5.80
CA VAL A 84 4.64 2.44 -6.29
C VAL A 84 5.83 2.05 -5.43
N ALA A 85 6.79 1.33 -5.99
CA ALA A 85 8.01 0.91 -5.30
C ALA A 85 9.07 2.02 -5.44
N ILE A 86 9.47 2.61 -4.32
CA ILE A 86 10.50 3.66 -4.29
C ILE A 86 11.87 3.01 -4.15
N GLY A 87 12.69 3.11 -5.19
CA GLY A 87 14.03 2.51 -5.25
C GLY A 87 15.17 3.45 -4.86
N LYS A 88 14.93 4.75 -4.86
CA LYS A 88 15.95 5.75 -4.52
C LYS A 88 15.44 6.65 -3.39
N GLY A 89 16.15 6.68 -2.28
CA GLY A 89 15.85 7.56 -1.16
C GLY A 89 16.09 9.04 -1.50
N GLY A 90 15.52 9.94 -0.67
CA GLY A 90 15.73 11.37 -0.79
C GLY A 90 14.87 12.16 0.19
N ALA A 91 15.13 13.46 0.28
CA ALA A 91 14.33 14.42 1.03
C ALA A 91 14.22 15.72 0.22
N ASN A 92 13.11 16.43 0.38
CA ASN A 92 12.83 17.68 -0.35
C ASN A 92 12.96 17.53 -1.88
N ILE A 93 12.47 16.40 -2.40
CA ILE A 93 12.57 16.08 -3.82
C ILE A 93 11.60 16.99 -4.59
N PRO A 94 12.07 17.77 -5.58
CA PRO A 94 11.19 18.53 -6.44
C PRO A 94 10.21 17.61 -7.19
N VAL A 95 9.00 18.10 -7.44
CA VAL A 95 7.92 17.29 -8.07
C VAL A 95 8.36 16.72 -9.43
N GLU A 96 9.06 17.52 -10.23
CA GLU A 96 9.58 17.13 -11.55
C GLU A 96 10.66 16.04 -11.49
N LYS A 97 11.21 15.76 -10.29
CA LYS A 97 12.19 14.69 -10.03
C LYS A 97 11.62 13.48 -9.31
N ALA A 98 10.36 13.54 -8.89
CA ALA A 98 9.76 12.48 -8.07
C ALA A 98 9.78 11.12 -8.79
N LEU A 99 9.50 11.07 -10.08
CA LEU A 99 9.48 9.84 -10.87
C LEU A 99 10.87 9.20 -11.02
N ASP A 100 11.96 9.96 -10.94
CA ASP A 100 13.33 9.45 -10.97
C ASP A 100 13.65 8.55 -9.76
N HIS A 101 12.83 8.56 -8.72
CA HIS A 101 12.96 7.76 -7.51
C HIS A 101 12.19 6.44 -7.55
N VAL A 102 11.33 6.25 -8.54
CA VAL A 102 10.49 5.06 -8.67
C VAL A 102 11.30 3.91 -9.29
N TYR A 103 11.27 2.75 -8.62
CA TYR A 103 11.84 1.51 -9.12
C TYR A 103 10.88 0.77 -10.05
N GLY A 104 9.61 0.75 -9.70
CA GLY A 104 8.60 0.00 -10.44
C GLY A 104 7.22 0.08 -9.82
N TYR A 105 6.32 -0.69 -10.38
CA TYR A 105 4.90 -0.66 -10.05
C TYR A 105 4.36 -2.08 -9.85
N GLY A 106 3.30 -2.18 -9.06
CA GLY A 106 2.53 -3.40 -8.84
C GLY A 106 1.07 -3.08 -8.59
N VAL A 107 0.32 -4.10 -8.27
CA VAL A 107 -1.07 -3.97 -7.82
C VAL A 107 -1.18 -4.58 -6.43
N GLY A 108 -1.93 -3.95 -5.56
CA GLY A 108 -2.16 -4.42 -4.21
C GLY A 108 -3.60 -4.27 -3.77
N LEU A 109 -3.91 -4.87 -2.64
CA LEU A 109 -5.16 -4.67 -1.95
C LEU A 109 -4.89 -3.99 -0.61
N ASP A 110 -5.50 -2.82 -0.40
CA ASP A 110 -5.58 -2.20 0.92
C ASP A 110 -6.75 -2.82 1.67
N MET A 111 -6.50 -4.00 2.28
CA MET A 111 -7.53 -4.68 3.07
C MET A 111 -7.92 -3.85 4.26
N THR A 112 -9.22 -3.68 4.45
CA THR A 112 -9.78 -2.75 5.42
C THR A 112 -10.84 -3.43 6.28
N ARG A 113 -10.71 -3.37 7.60
CA ARG A 113 -11.79 -3.63 8.54
C ARG A 113 -12.63 -2.35 8.61
N ARG A 114 -13.65 -2.27 7.76
CA ARG A 114 -14.39 -1.03 7.51
C ARG A 114 -15.13 -0.49 8.72
N ASP A 115 -15.69 -1.38 9.51
CA ASP A 115 -16.35 -1.05 10.78
C ASP A 115 -15.38 -0.36 11.77
N LEU A 116 -14.20 -0.93 11.98
CA LEU A 116 -13.19 -0.37 12.89
C LEU A 116 -12.61 0.95 12.37
N GLN A 117 -12.38 1.05 11.06
CA GLN A 117 -11.96 2.31 10.45
C GLN A 117 -13.05 3.39 10.62
N GLY A 118 -14.31 3.04 10.43
CA GLY A 118 -15.45 3.94 10.60
C GLY A 118 -15.55 4.49 12.03
N GLU A 119 -15.36 3.64 13.03
CA GLU A 119 -15.30 4.05 14.44
C GLU A 119 -14.12 4.99 14.71
N ALA A 120 -12.93 4.64 14.22
CA ALA A 120 -11.73 5.47 14.38
C ALA A 120 -11.94 6.86 13.75
N LYS A 121 -12.54 6.94 12.55
CA LYS A 121 -12.88 8.20 11.89
C LYS A 121 -13.82 9.07 12.74
N LYS A 122 -14.89 8.48 13.28
CA LYS A 122 -15.86 9.20 14.12
C LYS A 122 -15.24 9.76 15.38
N MET A 123 -14.25 9.05 15.94
CA MET A 123 -13.59 9.43 17.20
C MET A 123 -12.31 10.26 16.99
N GLY A 124 -11.93 10.58 15.74
CA GLY A 124 -10.65 11.25 15.44
C GLY A 124 -9.42 10.44 15.86
N ARG A 125 -9.51 9.10 15.83
CA ARG A 125 -8.43 8.19 16.23
C ARG A 125 -7.64 7.70 15.02
N PRO A 126 -6.39 7.22 15.23
CA PRO A 126 -5.61 6.54 14.21
C PRO A 126 -6.33 5.32 13.62
N TRP A 127 -6.00 4.96 12.36
CA TRP A 127 -6.72 3.93 11.60
C TRP A 127 -6.09 2.54 11.68
N GLU A 128 -5.01 2.36 12.44
CA GLU A 128 -4.21 1.14 12.48
C GLU A 128 -5.05 -0.11 12.73
N MET A 129 -6.03 -0.05 13.65
CA MET A 129 -6.92 -1.19 13.92
C MET A 129 -7.73 -1.61 12.71
N GLY A 130 -8.07 -0.67 11.84
CA GLY A 130 -8.82 -0.91 10.60
C GLY A 130 -7.94 -1.18 9.39
N LYS A 131 -6.67 -0.74 9.40
CA LYS A 131 -5.80 -0.70 8.21
C LYS A 131 -4.49 -1.48 8.34
N ALA A 132 -3.92 -1.62 9.54
CA ALA A 132 -2.58 -2.15 9.77
C ALA A 132 -2.59 -3.52 10.49
N PHE A 133 -3.50 -4.41 10.11
CA PHE A 133 -3.61 -5.76 10.66
C PHE A 133 -2.85 -6.78 9.80
N ASP A 134 -2.59 -7.95 10.37
CA ASP A 134 -1.87 -9.04 9.71
C ASP A 134 -2.54 -9.43 8.38
N ASN A 135 -1.73 -9.68 7.37
CA ASN A 135 -2.18 -10.03 6.02
C ASN A 135 -3.04 -8.95 5.32
N SER A 136 -2.93 -7.70 5.74
CA SER A 136 -3.76 -6.61 5.21
C SER A 136 -3.23 -5.97 3.93
N ALA A 137 -2.10 -6.45 3.40
CA ALA A 137 -1.45 -5.93 2.18
C ALA A 137 -1.12 -7.02 1.15
N PRO A 138 -2.11 -7.69 0.55
CA PRO A 138 -1.85 -8.56 -0.60
C PRO A 138 -1.23 -7.77 -1.75
N CYS A 139 -0.13 -8.28 -2.31
CA CYS A 139 0.65 -7.59 -3.34
C CYS A 139 1.05 -8.52 -4.47
N THR A 140 1.04 -8.02 -5.71
CA THR A 140 1.62 -8.71 -6.85
C THR A 140 3.14 -8.56 -6.88
N ALA A 141 3.80 -9.31 -7.78
CA ALA A 141 5.17 -9.00 -8.17
C ALA A 141 5.27 -7.61 -8.81
N LEU A 142 6.42 -6.95 -8.62
CA LEU A 142 6.69 -5.63 -9.18
C LEU A 142 7.16 -5.76 -10.65
N LYS A 143 6.67 -4.87 -11.50
CA LYS A 143 7.22 -4.59 -12.83
C LYS A 143 8.09 -3.34 -12.76
N THR A 144 9.29 -3.38 -13.32
CA THR A 144 10.20 -2.23 -13.29
C THR A 144 9.71 -1.10 -14.18
N VAL A 145 10.16 0.13 -13.91
CA VAL A 145 9.91 1.29 -14.79
C VAL A 145 10.41 1.01 -16.22
N ALA A 146 11.50 0.28 -16.37
CA ALA A 146 12.02 -0.11 -17.71
C ALA A 146 11.03 -0.97 -18.51
N MET A 147 10.19 -1.77 -17.85
CA MET A 147 9.20 -2.64 -18.49
C MET A 147 7.89 -1.92 -18.81
N VAL A 148 7.43 -0.99 -17.96
CA VAL A 148 6.07 -0.44 -18.06
C VAL A 148 6.02 1.09 -18.17
N GLY A 149 7.16 1.76 -18.10
CA GLY A 149 7.21 3.22 -18.02
C GLY A 149 6.59 3.76 -16.72
N HIS A 150 6.06 4.98 -16.79
CA HIS A 150 5.28 5.59 -15.73
C HIS A 150 3.81 5.66 -16.15
N PRO A 151 2.94 4.77 -15.62
CA PRO A 151 1.53 4.75 -16.01
C PRO A 151 0.84 6.04 -15.51
N ALA A 152 0.32 6.83 -16.44
CA ALA A 152 -0.39 8.07 -16.14
C ALA A 152 -1.91 7.92 -16.22
N LYS A 153 -2.41 6.94 -16.97
CA LYS A 153 -3.83 6.62 -17.14
C LYS A 153 -3.99 5.12 -17.32
N GLY A 154 -5.07 4.58 -16.78
CA GLY A 154 -5.42 3.18 -16.91
C GLY A 154 -6.72 2.88 -16.18
N ALA A 155 -7.41 1.81 -16.59
CA ALA A 155 -8.51 1.27 -15.81
C ALA A 155 -7.93 0.45 -14.64
N ILE A 156 -8.56 0.56 -13.48
CA ILE A 156 -8.31 -0.28 -12.31
C ILE A 156 -9.67 -0.87 -11.90
N TRP A 157 -9.72 -2.19 -11.77
CA TRP A 157 -10.94 -2.91 -11.40
C TRP A 157 -10.60 -4.18 -10.64
N LEU A 158 -11.56 -4.70 -9.97
CA LEU A 158 -11.51 -5.96 -9.22
C LEU A 158 -12.74 -6.80 -9.56
#